data_920d363dfe85b83372c2d336d2d74070
#
_entry.id   920d363dfe85b83372c2d336d2d74070
#
_cell.length_a   1.000
_cell.length_b   1.000
_cell.length_c   1.000
_cell.angle_alpha   90.00
_cell.angle_beta   90.00
_cell.angle_gamma   90.00
#
_symmetry.space_group_name_H-M   'P 1'
#
loop_
_entity.id
_entity.type
_entity.pdbx_description
1 polymer ?
#
loop_
_entity_poly.entity_id
_entity_poly.type
_entity_poly.pdbx_seq_one_letter_code
_entity_poly.pdbx_strand_id
1 'polypeptide(L)'
;AGTPPADLAAVGAARAKLNQNLAPKDGNRFIQMDSVTMGSLVNGLKGLFQDSAQIKEQYREGMVGRTAMADFYENERVWTMSNPTSVAITTGVLNGPTLVNGLATVTTATAPATLPPGAVFTVAGIFSVHAETKAVYSNLQQFTVVTSASASTVQISPVIYINGPKQNVAAASGAQLTSTSNVTAAALVFVGAQTTSYVQNLMYHRDAFTFATAELPLMGGAEKCVRKTYDGISLRMWQDPDIRNDELLTR
;
A
#
# COMPACT_ATOMS: atom_id res chain seq x y z
N ALA A 1 8.17 -11.68 3.82
CA ALA A 1 6.84 -11.32 4.32
C ALA A 1 6.49 -12.29 5.46
N GLY A 2 5.99 -11.79 6.56
CA GLY A 2 5.55 -12.58 7.72
C GLY A 2 6.54 -12.68 8.86
N THR A 3 7.79 -12.53 8.60
CA THR A 3 8.80 -12.41 9.64
C THR A 3 9.12 -10.93 9.83
N PRO A 4 9.12 -10.40 11.07
CA PRO A 4 9.56 -9.03 11.31
C PRO A 4 10.95 -8.81 10.71
N PRO A 5 11.20 -7.70 10.02
CA PRO A 5 12.53 -7.42 9.49
C PRO A 5 13.54 -7.29 10.64
N ALA A 6 14.58 -8.08 10.57
CA ALA A 6 15.64 -8.09 11.58
C ALA A 6 16.90 -7.36 11.11
N ASP A 7 16.91 -6.85 9.86
CA ASP A 7 18.08 -6.19 9.27
C ASP A 7 17.67 -5.02 8.35
N LEU A 8 18.67 -4.26 7.93
CA LEU A 8 18.50 -3.16 6.99
C LEU A 8 18.20 -3.61 5.55
N ALA A 9 18.33 -4.88 5.21
CA ALA A 9 18.09 -5.35 3.85
C ALA A 9 16.61 -5.16 3.47
N ALA A 10 15.69 -5.46 4.40
CA ALA A 10 14.26 -5.24 4.19
C ALA A 10 13.93 -3.74 3.99
N VAL A 11 14.52 -2.87 4.81
CA VAL A 11 14.37 -1.41 4.68
C VAL A 11 14.99 -0.92 3.36
N GLY A 12 16.16 -1.47 2.98
CA GLY A 12 16.80 -1.19 1.69
C GLY A 12 15.94 -1.59 0.50
N ALA A 13 15.26 -2.72 0.56
CA ALA A 13 14.33 -3.18 -0.47
C ALA A 13 13.11 -2.24 -0.59
N ALA A 14 12.52 -1.80 0.52
CA ALA A 14 11.45 -0.82 0.53
C ALA A 14 11.89 0.52 -0.07
N ARG A 15 13.09 1.01 0.30
CA ARG A 15 13.70 2.21 -0.28
C ARG A 15 13.92 2.07 -1.77
N ALA A 16 14.44 0.91 -2.24
CA ALA A 16 14.65 0.65 -3.65
C ALA A 16 13.32 0.73 -4.43
N LYS A 17 12.24 0.20 -3.86
CA LYS A 17 10.90 0.27 -4.47
C LYS A 17 10.40 1.71 -4.60
N LEU A 18 10.59 2.55 -3.56
CA LEU A 18 10.26 3.98 -3.66
C LEU A 18 11.09 4.69 -4.74
N ASN A 19 12.39 4.38 -4.83
CA ASN A 19 13.25 4.96 -5.87
C ASN A 19 12.84 4.51 -7.28
N GLN A 20 12.45 3.25 -7.47
CA GLN A 20 11.93 2.75 -8.74
C GLN A 20 10.64 3.47 -9.17
N ASN A 21 9.81 3.86 -8.21
CA ASN A 21 8.60 4.65 -8.44
C ASN A 21 8.87 6.18 -8.49
N LEU A 22 10.13 6.60 -8.57
CA LEU A 22 10.56 8.01 -8.67
C LEU A 22 10.13 8.90 -7.49
N ALA A 23 9.94 8.33 -6.30
CA ALA A 23 9.65 9.12 -5.12
C ALA A 23 10.81 10.08 -4.79
N PRO A 24 10.54 11.36 -4.43
CA PRO A 24 11.56 12.35 -4.14
C PRO A 24 12.58 11.88 -3.09
N LYS A 25 13.83 12.34 -3.23
CA LYS A 25 14.94 12.02 -2.31
C LYS A 25 15.34 13.26 -1.48
N ASP A 26 14.35 13.99 -1.02
CA ASP A 26 14.49 15.27 -0.32
C ASP A 26 14.64 15.14 1.20
N GLY A 27 14.70 13.91 1.71
CA GLY A 27 14.80 13.64 3.13
C GLY A 27 13.47 13.55 3.88
N ASN A 28 12.33 13.74 3.21
CA ASN A 28 10.98 13.68 3.78
C ASN A 28 10.36 12.29 3.63
N ARG A 29 11.12 11.24 3.94
CA ARG A 29 10.65 9.87 3.92
C ARG A 29 10.48 9.36 5.34
N PHE A 30 9.40 8.65 5.57
CA PHE A 30 9.00 8.13 6.86
C PHE A 30 8.74 6.63 6.78
N ILE A 31 9.06 5.95 7.87
CA ILE A 31 8.73 4.54 8.06
C ILE A 31 7.89 4.43 9.33
N GLN A 32 6.76 3.77 9.20
CA GLN A 32 5.86 3.50 10.31
C GLN A 32 5.81 2.00 10.54
N MET A 33 6.11 1.58 11.75
CA MET A 33 6.20 0.18 12.16
C MET A 33 5.44 -0.06 13.46
N ASP A 34 5.03 -1.31 13.68
CA ASP A 34 4.58 -1.76 14.99
C ASP A 34 5.75 -1.95 15.96
N SER A 35 5.49 -1.96 17.26
CA SER A 35 6.51 -2.07 18.31
C SER A 35 7.30 -3.38 18.25
N VAL A 36 6.66 -4.48 17.88
CA VAL A 36 7.33 -5.78 17.74
C VAL A 36 8.35 -5.76 16.62
N THR A 37 7.98 -5.18 15.48
CA THR A 37 8.90 -5.02 14.34
C THR A 37 10.03 -4.04 14.67
N MET A 38 9.73 -2.94 15.35
CA MET A 38 10.73 -1.97 15.78
C MET A 38 11.76 -2.63 16.70
N GLY A 39 11.30 -3.36 17.72
CA GLY A 39 12.19 -4.09 18.66
C GLY A 39 13.06 -5.15 17.95
N SER A 40 12.50 -5.87 16.98
CA SER A 40 13.25 -6.84 16.17
C SER A 40 14.35 -6.17 15.34
N LEU A 41 14.02 -5.04 14.71
CA LEU A 41 14.97 -4.27 13.91
C LEU A 41 16.11 -3.68 14.78
N VAL A 42 15.77 -3.08 15.92
CA VAL A 42 16.77 -2.56 16.88
C VAL A 42 17.71 -3.68 17.34
N ASN A 43 17.19 -4.86 17.68
CA ASN A 43 18.00 -6.00 18.05
C ASN A 43 18.92 -6.47 16.92
N GLY A 44 18.45 -6.45 15.67
CA GLY A 44 19.25 -6.79 14.50
C GLY A 44 20.37 -5.76 14.20
N LEU A 45 20.13 -4.51 14.55
CA LEU A 45 21.08 -3.41 14.28
C LEU A 45 22.10 -3.15 15.38
N LYS A 46 21.97 -3.80 16.53
CA LYS A 46 22.81 -3.54 17.72
C LYS A 46 24.33 -3.62 17.52
N GLY A 47 24.79 -4.23 16.46
CA GLY A 47 26.21 -4.33 16.12
C GLY A 47 26.69 -3.38 15.02
N LEU A 48 25.81 -2.63 14.40
CA LEU A 48 26.12 -1.80 13.22
C LEU A 48 26.38 -0.33 13.55
N PHE A 49 25.86 0.16 14.67
CA PHE A 49 26.03 1.54 15.07
C PHE A 49 27.24 1.66 16.00
N GLN A 50 28.23 2.43 15.57
CA GLN A 50 29.45 2.72 16.36
C GLN A 50 29.40 4.14 16.98
N ASP A 51 28.38 4.94 16.66
CA ASP A 51 28.21 6.25 17.27
C ASP A 51 27.62 6.12 18.68
N SER A 52 28.40 6.57 19.66
CA SER A 52 28.05 6.48 21.09
C SER A 52 26.75 7.21 21.44
N ALA A 53 26.39 8.28 20.73
CA ALA A 53 25.16 9.03 20.94
C ALA A 53 23.93 8.23 20.49
N GLN A 54 24.01 7.63 19.30
CA GLN A 54 22.93 6.80 18.76
C GLN A 54 22.75 5.49 19.54
N ILE A 55 23.84 4.85 19.96
CA ILE A 55 23.78 3.67 20.83
C ILE A 55 23.07 3.98 22.15
N LYS A 56 23.35 5.14 22.73
CA LYS A 56 22.72 5.57 23.99
C LYS A 56 21.21 5.79 23.83
N GLU A 57 20.76 6.40 22.75
CA GLU A 57 19.35 6.61 22.46
C GLU A 57 18.62 5.29 22.15
N GLN A 58 19.22 4.43 21.35
CA GLN A 58 18.67 3.08 21.09
C GLN A 58 18.50 2.27 22.36
N TYR A 59 19.49 2.30 23.26
CA TYR A 59 19.44 1.56 24.52
C TYR A 59 18.36 2.10 25.47
N ARG A 60 18.20 3.42 25.51
CA ARG A 60 17.24 4.06 26.44
C ARG A 60 15.82 4.07 25.91
N GLU A 61 15.63 4.28 24.63
CA GLU A 61 14.33 4.61 24.04
C GLU A 61 13.84 3.58 23.02
N GLY A 62 14.70 2.61 22.64
CA GLY A 62 14.35 1.61 21.63
C GLY A 62 14.18 2.16 20.22
N MET A 63 14.66 3.38 19.95
CA MET A 63 14.49 4.05 18.66
C MET A 63 15.60 3.67 17.67
N VAL A 64 15.23 3.46 16.42
CA VAL A 64 16.20 3.31 15.31
C VAL A 64 16.78 4.67 14.90
N GLY A 65 16.04 5.77 15.12
CA GLY A 65 16.42 7.10 14.67
C GLY A 65 16.23 7.26 13.18
N ARG A 66 17.21 7.87 12.49
CA ARG A 66 17.20 8.09 11.05
C ARG A 66 18.21 7.18 10.37
N THR A 67 17.75 6.27 9.52
CA THR A 67 18.62 5.43 8.68
C THR A 67 17.96 5.18 7.32
N ALA A 68 18.75 4.76 6.32
CA ALA A 68 18.27 4.52 4.96
C ALA A 68 17.49 5.70 4.34
N MET A 69 17.81 6.94 4.74
CA MET A 69 17.14 8.19 4.32
C MET A 69 15.68 8.32 4.76
N ALA A 70 15.27 7.66 5.83
CA ALA A 70 13.93 7.75 6.39
C ALA A 70 13.97 7.88 7.90
N ASP A 71 12.99 8.55 8.46
CA ASP A 71 12.75 8.65 9.89
C ASP A 71 11.80 7.54 10.33
N PHE A 72 12.10 6.90 11.45
CA PHE A 72 11.34 5.76 11.96
C PHE A 72 10.37 6.21 13.05
N TYR A 73 9.12 5.77 12.92
CA TYR A 73 8.05 6.01 13.88
C TYR A 73 7.40 4.70 14.27
N GLU A 74 7.12 4.55 15.55
CA GLU A 74 6.38 3.45 16.11
C GLU A 74 4.90 3.79 16.21
N ASN A 75 4.02 2.88 15.78
CA ASN A 75 2.58 3.06 15.86
C ASN A 75 1.87 1.72 15.86
N GLU A 76 1.10 1.44 16.91
CA GLU A 76 0.30 0.21 17.04
C GLU A 76 -0.95 0.16 16.14
N ARG A 77 -1.29 1.25 15.46
CA ARG A 77 -2.42 1.31 14.52
C ARG A 77 -2.07 0.84 13.12
N VAL A 78 -0.95 0.14 12.97
CA VAL A 78 -0.57 -0.44 11.69
C VAL A 78 -1.54 -1.57 11.33
N TRP A 79 -2.04 -1.55 10.11
CA TRP A 79 -3.04 -2.53 9.67
C TRP A 79 -2.45 -3.92 9.54
N THR A 80 -3.21 -4.92 9.99
CA THR A 80 -2.86 -6.34 9.84
C THR A 80 -3.70 -6.95 8.73
N MET A 81 -3.05 -7.60 7.78
CA MET A 81 -3.67 -8.30 6.67
C MET A 81 -3.46 -9.80 6.82
N SER A 82 -4.49 -10.58 6.51
CA SER A 82 -4.39 -12.04 6.42
C SER A 82 -4.35 -12.49 4.97
N ASN A 83 -3.39 -13.34 4.63
CA ASN A 83 -3.29 -13.93 3.30
C ASN A 83 -4.42 -14.94 3.06
N PRO A 84 -4.82 -15.15 1.78
CA PRO A 84 -5.83 -16.13 1.43
C PRO A 84 -5.38 -17.56 1.75
N THR A 85 -6.31 -18.48 1.74
CA THR A 85 -6.07 -19.92 2.00
C THR A 85 -5.21 -20.59 0.94
N SER A 86 -5.07 -19.99 -0.24
CA SER A 86 -4.14 -20.42 -1.28
C SER A 86 -3.27 -19.26 -1.71
N VAL A 87 -1.96 -19.42 -1.65
CA VAL A 87 -0.98 -18.38 -2.07
C VAL A 87 -0.49 -18.55 -3.49
N ALA A 88 -0.81 -19.67 -4.13
CA ALA A 88 -0.50 -19.89 -5.54
C ALA A 88 -1.77 -20.37 -6.25
N ILE A 89 -2.27 -19.56 -7.13
CA ILE A 89 -3.37 -19.90 -8.03
C ILE A 89 -2.74 -20.29 -9.34
N THR A 90 -2.57 -21.59 -9.53
CA THR A 90 -1.81 -22.17 -10.65
C THR A 90 -2.65 -22.45 -11.88
N THR A 91 -3.97 -22.44 -11.76
CA THR A 91 -4.88 -22.78 -12.87
C THR A 91 -5.74 -21.61 -13.25
N GLY A 92 -5.61 -21.20 -14.50
CA GLY A 92 -6.55 -20.29 -15.14
C GLY A 92 -6.52 -18.84 -14.67
N VAL A 93 -5.42 -18.20 -14.83
CA VAL A 93 -5.05 -17.05 -14.08
C VAL A 93 -5.50 -15.72 -14.63
N LEU A 94 -5.39 -15.51 -15.85
CA LEU A 94 -5.98 -14.39 -16.57
C LEU A 94 -6.91 -14.95 -17.61
N ASN A 95 -8.04 -15.49 -17.16
CA ASN A 95 -9.07 -16.00 -18.06
C ASN A 95 -9.94 -14.84 -18.49
N GLY A 96 -9.44 -14.10 -19.39
CA GLY A 96 -10.18 -12.99 -19.95
C GLY A 96 -9.55 -12.53 -21.24
N PRO A 97 -10.32 -11.89 -22.09
CA PRO A 97 -9.81 -11.40 -23.35
C PRO A 97 -8.77 -10.33 -23.04
N THR A 98 -7.60 -10.50 -23.62
CA THR A 98 -6.77 -9.37 -24.01
C THR A 98 -6.33 -8.46 -22.86
N LEU A 99 -5.07 -8.54 -22.48
CA LEU A 99 -4.45 -7.45 -21.74
C LEU A 99 -4.63 -6.15 -22.54
N VAL A 100 -5.48 -5.28 -22.04
CA VAL A 100 -5.75 -3.98 -22.64
C VAL A 100 -5.25 -2.88 -21.72
N ASN A 101 -4.99 -1.72 -22.28
CA ASN A 101 -4.69 -0.54 -21.46
C ASN A 101 -5.88 -0.16 -20.60
N GLY A 102 -5.60 0.10 -19.30
CA GLY A 102 -6.63 0.47 -18.35
C GLY A 102 -7.33 -0.73 -17.68
N LEU A 103 -6.71 -1.93 -17.73
CA LEU A 103 -7.28 -3.11 -17.08
C LEU A 103 -7.17 -2.96 -15.53
N ALA A 104 -8.29 -2.66 -14.92
CA ALA A 104 -8.42 -2.53 -13.47
C ALA A 104 -8.93 -3.81 -12.80
N THR A 105 -9.43 -4.77 -13.58
CA THR A 105 -10.07 -5.99 -13.11
C THR A 105 -9.43 -7.21 -13.76
N VAL A 106 -9.03 -8.17 -12.95
CA VAL A 106 -8.46 -9.43 -13.40
C VAL A 106 -9.48 -10.54 -13.17
N THR A 107 -9.69 -11.36 -14.19
CA THR A 107 -10.57 -12.53 -14.09
C THR A 107 -9.70 -13.77 -13.86
N THR A 108 -10.05 -14.58 -12.87
CA THR A 108 -9.37 -15.84 -12.56
C THR A 108 -10.31 -17.00 -12.82
N ALA A 109 -9.82 -18.07 -13.43
CA ALA A 109 -10.66 -19.24 -13.74
C ALA A 109 -11.00 -20.06 -12.49
N THR A 110 -10.14 -20.03 -11.49
CA THR A 110 -10.33 -20.75 -10.23
C THR A 110 -9.77 -19.88 -9.11
N ALA A 111 -10.56 -18.97 -8.61
CA ALA A 111 -10.17 -18.20 -7.42
C ALA A 111 -10.57 -18.97 -6.16
N PRO A 112 -9.79 -18.89 -5.09
CA PRO A 112 -10.29 -19.19 -3.75
C PRO A 112 -11.50 -18.27 -3.48
N ALA A 113 -12.44 -18.75 -2.71
CA ALA A 113 -13.78 -18.16 -2.54
C ALA A 113 -13.78 -16.66 -2.24
N THR A 114 -12.72 -16.12 -1.66
CA THR A 114 -12.59 -14.66 -1.39
C THR A 114 -11.12 -14.29 -1.26
N LEU A 115 -10.69 -13.26 -2.00
CA LEU A 115 -9.37 -12.66 -1.81
C LEU A 115 -9.51 -11.46 -0.89
N PRO A 116 -8.77 -11.40 0.22
CA PRO A 116 -8.86 -10.29 1.16
C PRO A 116 -8.34 -9.00 0.49
N PRO A 117 -9.04 -7.86 0.66
CA PRO A 117 -8.52 -6.57 0.24
C PRO A 117 -7.15 -6.31 0.87
N GLY A 118 -6.25 -5.72 0.09
CA GLY A 118 -4.87 -5.44 0.53
C GLY A 118 -3.88 -6.58 0.30
N ALA A 119 -4.32 -7.79 -0.08
CA ALA A 119 -3.41 -8.86 -0.43
C ALA A 119 -2.57 -8.49 -1.65
N VAL A 120 -1.26 -8.68 -1.53
CA VAL A 120 -0.30 -8.36 -2.60
C VAL A 120 0.09 -9.62 -3.33
N PHE A 121 0.06 -9.56 -4.65
CA PHE A 121 0.45 -10.67 -5.51
C PHE A 121 1.28 -10.22 -6.71
N THR A 122 1.94 -11.16 -7.32
CA THR A 122 2.65 -11.01 -8.60
C THR A 122 2.10 -11.98 -9.61
N VAL A 123 2.28 -11.66 -10.87
CA VAL A 123 1.90 -12.54 -11.99
C VAL A 123 3.16 -12.90 -12.77
N ALA A 124 3.37 -14.18 -12.99
CA ALA A 124 4.52 -14.66 -13.75
C ALA A 124 4.53 -14.05 -15.17
N GLY A 125 5.69 -13.55 -15.60
CA GLY A 125 5.85 -12.94 -16.92
C GLY A 125 5.47 -11.46 -17.02
N ILE A 126 4.93 -10.85 -15.97
CA ILE A 126 4.61 -9.41 -15.92
C ILE A 126 5.67 -8.69 -15.08
N PHE A 127 6.56 -7.99 -15.75
CA PHE A 127 7.64 -7.23 -15.12
C PHE A 127 7.28 -5.77 -14.99
N SER A 128 7.79 -5.14 -13.94
CA SER A 128 7.66 -3.70 -13.74
C SER A 128 8.58 -2.94 -14.70
N VAL A 129 8.17 -1.73 -15.08
CA VAL A 129 8.95 -0.85 -15.95
C VAL A 129 9.21 0.49 -15.30
N HIS A 130 10.31 1.12 -15.69
CA HIS A 130 10.62 2.48 -15.27
C HIS A 130 9.59 3.47 -15.83
N ALA A 131 9.09 4.36 -15.00
CA ALA A 131 7.97 5.24 -15.36
C ALA A 131 8.27 6.17 -16.54
N GLU A 132 9.51 6.65 -16.69
CA GLU A 132 9.93 7.57 -17.75
C GLU A 132 10.54 6.84 -18.94
N THR A 133 11.62 6.06 -18.71
CA THR A 133 12.38 5.43 -19.79
C THR A 133 11.74 4.19 -20.39
N LYS A 134 10.71 3.65 -19.71
CA LYS A 134 10.06 2.38 -20.08
C LYS A 134 10.99 1.15 -20.11
N ALA A 135 12.19 1.30 -19.54
CA ALA A 135 13.11 0.18 -19.36
C ALA A 135 12.54 -0.84 -18.35
N VAL A 136 12.67 -2.12 -18.65
CA VAL A 136 12.15 -3.20 -17.80
C VAL A 136 13.08 -3.43 -16.62
N TYR A 137 12.50 -3.57 -15.44
CA TYR A 137 13.20 -4.03 -14.26
C TYR A 137 13.25 -5.57 -14.20
N SER A 138 14.18 -6.10 -13.44
CA SER A 138 14.30 -7.55 -13.22
C SER A 138 13.26 -8.13 -12.27
N ASN A 139 12.45 -7.30 -11.62
CA ASN A 139 11.43 -7.71 -10.67
C ASN A 139 10.03 -7.72 -11.30
N LEU A 140 9.21 -8.68 -10.88
CA LEU A 140 7.81 -8.75 -11.28
C LEU A 140 7.02 -7.56 -10.72
N GLN A 141 6.04 -7.10 -11.49
CA GLN A 141 5.11 -6.09 -11.04
C GLN A 141 4.23 -6.64 -9.92
N GLN A 142 4.15 -5.91 -8.81
CA GLN A 142 3.28 -6.22 -7.70
C GLN A 142 1.92 -5.54 -7.89
N PHE A 143 0.88 -6.29 -7.61
CA PHE A 143 -0.51 -5.82 -7.62
C PHE A 143 -1.14 -6.06 -6.26
N THR A 144 -2.03 -5.18 -5.88
CA THR A 144 -2.79 -5.29 -4.63
C THR A 144 -4.25 -5.51 -4.96
N VAL A 145 -4.90 -6.41 -4.25
CA VAL A 145 -6.35 -6.63 -4.32
C VAL A 145 -7.05 -5.43 -3.69
N VAL A 146 -7.89 -4.75 -4.45
CA VAL A 146 -8.72 -3.65 -3.95
C VAL A 146 -10.04 -4.21 -3.40
N THR A 147 -10.74 -4.94 -4.24
CA THR A 147 -11.95 -5.68 -3.86
C THR A 147 -12.03 -6.98 -4.65
N SER A 148 -12.61 -8.00 -4.03
CA SER A 148 -12.98 -9.23 -4.71
C SER A 148 -14.49 -9.21 -4.91
N ALA A 149 -14.94 -8.90 -6.13
CA ALA A 149 -16.35 -8.79 -6.45
C ALA A 149 -17.05 -10.16 -6.55
N SER A 150 -16.29 -11.17 -6.92
CA SER A 150 -16.73 -12.58 -6.97
C SER A 150 -15.50 -13.50 -6.89
N ALA A 151 -15.74 -14.80 -6.76
CA ALA A 151 -14.67 -15.80 -6.78
C ALA A 151 -13.78 -15.75 -8.04
N SER A 152 -14.27 -15.18 -9.14
CA SER A 152 -13.56 -15.11 -10.43
C SER A 152 -13.14 -13.71 -10.86
N THR A 153 -13.56 -12.65 -10.16
CA THR A 153 -13.29 -11.27 -10.58
C THR A 153 -12.66 -10.49 -9.45
N VAL A 154 -11.44 -9.99 -9.69
CA VAL A 154 -10.62 -9.27 -8.71
C VAL A 154 -10.28 -7.89 -9.25
N GLN A 155 -10.63 -6.86 -8.50
CA GLN A 155 -10.20 -5.50 -8.79
C GLN A 155 -8.79 -5.28 -8.22
N ILE A 156 -7.90 -4.74 -9.03
CA ILE A 156 -6.48 -4.60 -8.72
C ILE A 156 -5.99 -3.16 -8.76
N SER A 157 -4.94 -2.89 -8.00
CA SER A 157 -4.16 -1.66 -8.06
C SER A 157 -2.65 -2.03 -8.05
N PRO A 158 -1.82 -1.40 -8.90
CA PRO A 158 -2.16 -0.44 -9.94
C PRO A 158 -2.90 -1.05 -11.13
N VAL A 159 -3.59 -0.20 -11.89
CA VAL A 159 -4.22 -0.56 -13.15
C VAL A 159 -3.14 -0.95 -14.18
N ILE A 160 -3.39 -1.96 -14.99
CA ILE A 160 -2.42 -2.46 -15.98
C ILE A 160 -2.46 -1.59 -17.24
N TYR A 161 -1.30 -1.06 -17.61
CA TYR A 161 -1.07 -0.38 -18.88
C TYR A 161 0.08 -1.07 -19.61
N ILE A 162 -0.22 -1.67 -20.76
CA ILE A 162 0.74 -2.45 -21.56
C ILE A 162 1.51 -1.60 -22.56
N ASN A 163 1.05 -0.39 -22.86
CA ASN A 163 1.71 0.54 -23.78
C ASN A 163 1.37 2.01 -23.47
N GLY A 164 2.05 2.90 -24.18
CA GLY A 164 1.82 4.34 -24.08
C GLY A 164 2.50 5.02 -22.89
N PRO A 165 2.20 6.29 -22.67
CA PRO A 165 2.87 7.08 -21.61
C PRO A 165 2.69 6.51 -20.20
N LYS A 166 1.55 5.86 -19.94
CA LYS A 166 1.23 5.25 -18.64
C LYS A 166 1.71 3.80 -18.49
N GLN A 167 2.42 3.26 -19.48
CA GLN A 167 2.92 1.88 -19.42
C GLN A 167 3.64 1.59 -18.10
N ASN A 168 3.19 0.54 -17.40
CA ASN A 168 3.74 0.11 -16.10
C ASN A 168 4.15 -1.36 -16.08
N VAL A 169 3.89 -2.09 -17.17
CA VAL A 169 4.23 -3.52 -17.30
C VAL A 169 4.83 -3.84 -18.66
N ALA A 170 5.72 -4.83 -18.68
CA ALA A 170 6.27 -5.41 -19.92
C ALA A 170 6.68 -6.88 -19.71
N ALA A 171 7.01 -7.57 -20.80
CA ALA A 171 7.65 -8.89 -20.76
C ALA A 171 9.12 -8.77 -20.33
N ALA A 172 9.73 -9.90 -19.92
CA ALA A 172 11.14 -9.95 -19.53
C ALA A 172 12.11 -9.44 -20.61
N SER A 173 11.76 -9.65 -21.87
CA SER A 173 12.53 -9.17 -23.03
C SER A 173 12.43 -7.66 -23.30
N GLY A 174 11.60 -6.95 -22.54
CA GLY A 174 11.24 -5.56 -22.82
C GLY A 174 10.15 -5.41 -23.88
N ALA A 175 9.72 -6.51 -24.48
CA ALA A 175 8.63 -6.47 -25.45
C ALA A 175 7.32 -6.06 -24.76
N GLN A 176 6.50 -5.35 -25.51
CA GLN A 176 5.16 -5.03 -25.10
C GLN A 176 4.36 -6.32 -24.86
N LEU A 177 3.64 -6.39 -23.75
CA LEU A 177 2.68 -7.45 -23.53
C LEU A 177 1.52 -7.26 -24.51
N THR A 178 1.18 -8.33 -25.23
CA THR A 178 0.03 -8.36 -26.13
C THR A 178 -1.05 -9.26 -25.55
N SER A 179 -2.25 -9.14 -26.04
CA SER A 179 -3.40 -9.95 -25.64
C SER A 179 -3.20 -11.46 -25.77
N THR A 180 -2.31 -11.86 -26.66
CA THR A 180 -1.95 -13.26 -26.93
C THR A 180 -0.66 -13.68 -26.22
N SER A 181 0.00 -12.76 -25.50
CA SER A 181 1.21 -13.10 -24.74
C SER A 181 0.87 -14.09 -23.64
N ASN A 182 1.78 -15.01 -23.38
CA ASN A 182 1.77 -16.16 -22.46
C ASN A 182 1.26 -15.93 -21.02
N VAL A 183 0.54 -14.86 -20.82
CA VAL A 183 0.00 -14.49 -19.50
C VAL A 183 -1.34 -15.18 -19.22
N THR A 184 -1.97 -15.76 -20.25
CA THR A 184 -3.29 -16.41 -20.17
C THR A 184 -3.32 -17.65 -19.25
N ALA A 185 -2.18 -18.17 -18.85
CA ALA A 185 -2.08 -19.29 -17.92
C ALA A 185 -1.05 -19.01 -16.80
N ALA A 186 -0.68 -17.76 -16.61
CA ALA A 186 0.34 -17.41 -15.62
C ALA A 186 -0.22 -17.50 -14.19
N ALA A 187 0.53 -18.10 -13.28
CA ALA A 187 0.14 -18.22 -11.89
C ALA A 187 0.11 -16.85 -11.19
N LEU A 188 -0.93 -16.59 -10.40
CA LEU A 188 -0.88 -15.56 -9.37
C LEU A 188 -0.16 -16.11 -8.15
N VAL A 189 0.87 -15.41 -7.72
CA VAL A 189 1.62 -15.77 -6.52
C VAL A 189 1.48 -14.66 -5.50
N PHE A 190 0.82 -14.95 -4.40
CA PHE A 190 0.67 -14.01 -3.29
C PHE A 190 1.97 -13.93 -2.48
N VAL A 191 2.27 -12.71 -2.01
CA VAL A 191 3.43 -12.46 -1.16
C VAL A 191 3.14 -12.97 0.24
N GLY A 192 3.96 -13.91 0.72
CA GLY A 192 3.84 -14.49 2.06
C GLY A 192 3.23 -15.90 2.09
N ALA A 193 3.10 -16.45 3.29
CA ALA A 193 2.53 -17.79 3.50
C ALA A 193 0.98 -17.71 3.52
N GLN A 194 0.34 -18.81 3.16
CA GLN A 194 -1.12 -18.93 3.20
C GLN A 194 -1.65 -18.85 4.64
N THR A 195 -2.89 -18.37 4.79
CA THR A 195 -3.59 -18.27 6.09
C THR A 195 -2.81 -17.57 7.21
N THR A 196 -1.79 -16.83 6.87
CA THR A 196 -0.94 -16.13 7.84
C THR A 196 -1.26 -14.66 7.84
N SER A 197 -1.34 -14.08 9.03
CA SER A 197 -1.55 -12.64 9.21
C SER A 197 -0.22 -11.90 9.24
N TYR A 198 -0.16 -10.79 8.56
CA TYR A 198 1.03 -9.94 8.45
C TYR A 198 0.71 -8.50 8.81
N VAL A 199 1.54 -7.92 9.65
CA VAL A 199 1.50 -6.48 9.94
C VAL A 199 2.08 -5.73 8.73
N GLN A 200 1.33 -4.75 8.24
CA GLN A 200 1.69 -3.96 7.05
C GLN A 200 2.47 -2.72 7.47
N ASN A 201 3.77 -2.87 7.67
CA ASN A 201 4.66 -1.73 7.90
C ASN A 201 4.77 -0.89 6.63
N LEU A 202 4.79 0.42 6.79
CA LEU A 202 4.67 1.34 5.67
C LEU A 202 5.90 2.25 5.57
N MET A 203 6.51 2.32 4.39
CA MET A 203 7.50 3.33 4.04
C MET A 203 6.92 4.27 2.98
N TYR A 204 6.89 5.56 3.25
CA TYR A 204 6.26 6.55 2.38
C TYR A 204 6.99 7.89 2.36
N HIS A 205 6.70 8.68 1.34
CA HIS A 205 7.10 10.08 1.27
C HIS A 205 5.99 10.94 1.90
N ARG A 206 6.34 12.07 2.51
CA ARG A 206 5.41 12.99 3.16
C ARG A 206 4.20 13.33 2.29
N ASP A 207 4.42 13.60 1.01
CA ASP A 207 3.36 14.04 0.09
C ASP A 207 2.51 12.88 -0.46
N ALA A 208 2.77 11.62 -0.03
CA ALA A 208 1.93 10.48 -0.41
C ALA A 208 0.52 10.56 0.18
N PHE A 209 0.36 11.30 1.29
CA PHE A 209 -0.91 11.50 1.97
C PHE A 209 -1.18 13.00 2.10
N THR A 210 -2.31 13.43 1.58
CA THR A 210 -2.77 14.80 1.70
C THR A 210 -4.07 14.82 2.49
N PHE A 211 -4.07 15.58 3.58
CA PHE A 211 -5.27 15.85 4.35
C PHE A 211 -5.70 17.28 4.07
N ALA A 212 -6.91 17.45 3.54
CA ALA A 212 -7.48 18.75 3.26
C ALA A 212 -8.86 18.86 3.92
N THR A 213 -9.11 19.99 4.58
CA THR A 213 -10.43 20.33 5.12
C THR A 213 -10.93 21.58 4.45
N ALA A 214 -12.23 21.63 4.21
CA ALA A 214 -12.92 22.82 3.72
C ALA A 214 -13.80 23.42 4.82
N GLU A 215 -13.86 24.72 4.87
CA GLU A 215 -14.80 25.41 5.75
C GLU A 215 -16.23 25.19 5.26
N LEU A 216 -17.03 24.51 6.08
CA LEU A 216 -18.44 24.32 5.77
C LEU A 216 -19.24 25.63 5.95
N PRO A 217 -20.13 25.97 5.02
CA PRO A 217 -20.98 27.17 5.17
C PRO A 217 -21.88 27.04 6.39
N LEU A 218 -22.13 28.14 7.05
CA LEU A 218 -23.13 28.20 8.12
C LEU A 218 -24.52 28.13 7.51
N MET A 219 -25.38 27.30 8.07
CA MET A 219 -26.78 27.16 7.64
C MET A 219 -27.60 28.34 8.19
N GLY A 220 -28.11 29.17 7.31
CA GLY A 220 -29.08 30.20 7.66
C GLY A 220 -30.44 29.57 7.91
N GLY A 221 -31.04 29.83 9.05
CA GLY A 221 -32.35 29.29 9.42
C GLY A 221 -32.32 28.13 10.40
N ALA A 222 -31.16 27.56 10.69
CA ALA A 222 -31.01 26.61 11.76
C ALA A 222 -31.11 27.30 13.13
N GLU A 223 -31.72 26.66 14.12
CA GLU A 223 -31.84 27.21 15.48
C GLU A 223 -30.46 27.47 16.09
N LYS A 224 -29.52 26.58 15.87
CA LYS A 224 -28.15 26.69 16.34
C LYS A 224 -27.17 26.18 15.30
N CYS A 225 -26.33 27.04 14.78
CA CYS A 225 -25.25 26.66 13.86
C CYS A 225 -23.95 27.37 14.28
N VAL A 226 -22.99 26.58 14.73
CA VAL A 226 -21.67 27.09 15.19
C VAL A 226 -20.57 26.40 14.41
N ARG A 227 -19.60 27.17 13.96
CA ARG A 227 -18.38 26.69 13.32
C ARG A 227 -17.16 27.10 14.15
N LYS A 228 -16.26 26.16 14.37
CA LYS A 228 -14.96 26.42 15.01
C LYS A 228 -13.86 25.72 14.22
N THR A 229 -12.79 26.44 13.98
CA THR A 229 -11.57 25.89 13.36
C THR A 229 -10.51 25.73 14.45
N TYR A 230 -9.94 24.55 14.51
CA TYR A 230 -8.84 24.21 15.44
C TYR A 230 -7.80 23.39 14.66
N ASP A 231 -6.53 23.78 14.75
CA ASP A 231 -5.41 23.12 14.07
C ASP A 231 -5.65 22.81 12.57
N GLY A 232 -6.23 23.80 11.87
CA GLY A 232 -6.55 23.67 10.43
C GLY A 232 -7.79 22.81 10.11
N ILE A 233 -8.42 22.21 11.13
CA ILE A 233 -9.64 21.39 10.96
C ILE A 233 -10.85 22.24 11.31
N SER A 234 -11.78 22.37 10.34
CA SER A 234 -13.03 23.09 10.55
C SER A 234 -14.14 22.12 10.93
N LEU A 235 -14.73 22.36 12.09
CA LEU A 235 -15.86 21.60 12.61
C LEU A 235 -17.10 22.50 12.63
N ARG A 236 -18.21 21.99 12.18
CA ARG A 236 -19.52 22.66 12.27
C ARG A 236 -20.47 21.79 13.07
N MET A 237 -21.08 22.37 14.06
CA MET A 237 -22.19 21.78 14.80
C MET A 237 -23.47 22.50 14.36
N TRP A 238 -24.46 21.74 14.01
CA TRP A 238 -25.76 22.22 13.61
C TRP A 238 -26.86 21.50 14.39
N GLN A 239 -27.78 22.28 14.97
CA GLN A 239 -28.95 21.78 15.68
C GLN A 239 -30.21 22.39 15.06
N ASP A 240 -31.22 21.55 14.85
CA ASP A 240 -32.53 21.96 14.34
C ASP A 240 -33.60 21.01 14.88
N PRO A 241 -34.76 21.54 15.37
CA PRO A 241 -35.86 20.70 15.82
C PRO A 241 -36.61 20.07 14.63
N ASP A 242 -36.92 18.78 14.74
CA ASP A 242 -37.79 18.11 13.79
C ASP A 242 -39.25 18.12 14.31
N ILE A 243 -40.06 18.93 13.66
CA ILE A 243 -41.46 19.09 14.00
C ILE A 243 -42.31 17.82 13.85
N ARG A 244 -41.84 16.83 13.08
CA ARG A 244 -42.57 15.60 12.82
C ARG A 244 -42.40 14.57 13.93
N ASN A 245 -41.22 14.51 14.51
CA ASN A 245 -40.84 13.50 15.48
C ASN A 245 -40.65 14.05 16.89
N ASP A 246 -40.82 15.38 17.07
CA ASP A 246 -40.55 16.10 18.33
C ASP A 246 -39.16 15.80 18.88
N GLU A 247 -38.15 15.76 17.98
CA GLU A 247 -36.76 15.47 18.31
C GLU A 247 -35.84 16.65 17.97
N LEU A 248 -34.80 16.84 18.79
CA LEU A 248 -33.76 17.79 18.51
C LEU A 248 -32.57 17.08 17.80
N LEU A 249 -32.47 17.31 16.49
CA LEU A 249 -31.41 16.71 15.68
C LEU A 249 -30.12 17.52 15.79
N THR A 250 -29.02 16.85 16.07
CA THR A 250 -27.66 17.42 16.09
C THR A 250 -26.79 16.71 15.05
N ARG A 251 -26.13 17.49 14.20
CA ARG A 251 -25.22 16.98 13.18
C ARG A 251 -23.87 17.68 13.23
#